data_e065799def3bfb202fafc4f3a3f597ad
#
_entry.id   e065799def3bfb202fafc4f3a3f597ad
#
_cell.length_a   1.000
_cell.length_b   1.000
_cell.length_c   1.000
_cell.angle_alpha   90.00
_cell.angle_beta   90.00
_cell.angle_gamma   90.00
#
_symmetry.space_group_name_H-M   'P 1'
#
loop_
_entity.id
_entity.type
_entity.pdbx_description
1 polymer ?
#
loop_
_entity_poly.entity_id
_entity_poly.type
_entity_poly.pdbx_seq_one_letter_code
_entity_poly.pdbx_strand_id
1 'polypeptide(L)'
;MIKSVNIKLLLVLLAIVFAFDLAFIAMDHSSWRFFTKPLLLPIIIWFYFTYSKQDVFRINQWFLSGLILSFWGDVFLLFGWGFMPGLGSFLLAHICYIVYFIKIKKKNVWSWLPFVLLYLGSFMYYIYPYLNEIKIPVVIYGITIA
;
A
#
# COMPACT_ATOMS: atom_id res chain seq x y z
N MET A 1 6.18 9.92 -29.17
CA MET A 1 4.73 9.67 -29.15
C MET A 1 4.46 8.36 -28.38
N ILE A 2 4.28 8.41 -27.08
CA ILE A 2 3.90 7.23 -26.29
C ILE A 2 2.39 7.09 -26.51
N LYS A 3 1.99 6.02 -27.23
CA LYS A 3 0.57 5.64 -27.40
C LYS A 3 -0.10 5.68 -26.03
N SER A 4 -1.26 6.33 -25.94
CA SER A 4 -2.10 6.30 -24.74
C SER A 4 -2.37 4.84 -24.40
N VAL A 5 -1.68 4.36 -23.38
CA VAL A 5 -1.92 3.00 -22.86
C VAL A 5 -3.37 2.96 -22.40
N ASN A 6 -4.12 1.99 -22.90
CA ASN A 6 -5.53 1.88 -22.59
C ASN A 6 -5.69 1.60 -21.09
N ILE A 7 -6.26 2.55 -20.34
CA ILE A 7 -6.48 2.43 -18.89
C ILE A 7 -7.21 1.13 -18.55
N LYS A 8 -8.15 0.71 -19.41
CA LYS A 8 -8.86 -0.56 -19.23
C LYS A 8 -7.90 -1.75 -19.28
N LEU A 9 -6.88 -1.71 -20.16
CA LEU A 9 -5.87 -2.76 -20.25
C LEU A 9 -5.05 -2.85 -18.96
N LEU A 10 -4.63 -1.72 -18.39
CA LEU A 10 -3.89 -1.69 -17.12
C LEU A 10 -4.71 -2.21 -15.96
N LEU A 11 -6.00 -1.86 -15.88
CA LEU A 11 -6.91 -2.36 -14.86
C LEU A 11 -7.13 -3.87 -14.98
N VAL A 12 -7.29 -4.38 -16.21
CA VAL A 12 -7.41 -5.83 -16.45
C VAL A 12 -6.13 -6.54 -16.04
N LEU A 13 -4.97 -6.01 -16.40
CA LEU A 13 -3.67 -6.59 -16.03
C LEU A 13 -3.50 -6.61 -14.50
N LEU A 14 -3.86 -5.54 -13.81
CA LEU A 14 -3.84 -5.48 -12.35
C LEU A 14 -4.78 -6.54 -11.74
N ALA A 15 -5.99 -6.66 -12.25
CA ALA A 15 -6.96 -7.65 -11.77
C ALA A 15 -6.47 -9.09 -11.98
N ILE A 16 -5.84 -9.36 -13.13
CA ILE A 16 -5.25 -10.68 -13.43
C ILE A 16 -4.12 -11.01 -12.46
N VAL A 17 -3.15 -10.09 -12.27
CA VAL A 17 -2.02 -10.32 -11.37
C VAL A 17 -2.50 -10.50 -9.93
N PHE A 18 -3.49 -9.70 -9.50
CA PHE A 18 -4.09 -9.82 -8.18
C PHE A 18 -4.82 -11.17 -7.99
N ALA A 19 -5.57 -11.62 -9.00
CA ALA A 19 -6.25 -12.91 -8.96
C ALA A 19 -5.26 -14.08 -8.87
N PHE A 20 -4.14 -14.01 -9.61
CA PHE A 20 -3.06 -15.00 -9.50
C PHE A 20 -2.41 -15.00 -8.13
N ASP A 21 -2.14 -13.82 -7.54
CA ASP A 21 -1.56 -13.74 -6.18
C ASP A 21 -2.49 -14.39 -5.15
N LEU A 22 -3.81 -14.13 -5.23
CA LEU A 22 -4.80 -14.78 -4.36
C LEU A 22 -4.86 -16.30 -4.58
N ALA A 23 -4.80 -16.77 -5.83
CA ALA A 23 -4.77 -18.19 -6.15
C ALA A 23 -3.53 -18.87 -5.56
N PHE A 24 -2.34 -18.26 -5.66
CA PHE A 24 -1.12 -18.81 -5.07
C PHE A 24 -1.15 -18.81 -3.53
N ILE A 25 -1.85 -17.87 -2.89
CA ILE A 25 -2.11 -17.92 -1.46
C ILE A 25 -2.99 -19.12 -1.11
N ALA A 26 -4.07 -19.32 -1.86
CA ALA A 26 -5.02 -20.42 -1.63
C ALA A 26 -4.42 -21.82 -1.87
N MET A 27 -3.44 -21.91 -2.79
CA MET A 27 -2.73 -23.16 -3.14
C MET A 27 -1.47 -23.40 -2.31
N ASP A 28 -1.16 -22.54 -1.34
CA ASP A 28 0.06 -22.56 -0.50
C ASP A 28 1.38 -22.57 -1.30
N HIS A 29 1.35 -22.02 -2.52
CA HIS A 29 2.50 -21.90 -3.39
C HIS A 29 3.26 -20.59 -3.13
N SER A 30 3.93 -20.51 -1.97
CA SER A 30 4.66 -19.31 -1.51
C SER A 30 5.76 -18.85 -2.50
N SER A 31 6.41 -19.79 -3.21
CA SER A 31 7.50 -19.47 -4.14
C SER A 31 7.08 -18.57 -5.31
N TRP A 32 5.86 -18.73 -5.83
CA TRP A 32 5.36 -17.92 -6.95
C TRP A 32 4.96 -16.50 -6.54
N ARG A 33 4.67 -16.28 -5.25
CA ARG A 33 4.37 -14.97 -4.68
C ARG A 33 5.55 -14.00 -4.73
N PHE A 34 6.78 -14.50 -4.81
CA PHE A 34 7.97 -13.67 -5.05
C PHE A 34 7.88 -12.88 -6.37
N PHE A 35 7.11 -13.38 -7.34
CA PHE A 35 6.92 -12.71 -8.64
C PHE A 35 5.63 -11.89 -8.69
N THR A 36 4.52 -12.41 -8.16
CA THR A 36 3.21 -11.74 -8.27
C THR A 36 3.10 -10.52 -7.36
N LYS A 37 3.51 -10.64 -6.10
CA LYS A 37 3.37 -9.57 -5.12
C LYS A 37 4.12 -8.29 -5.50
N PRO A 38 5.42 -8.33 -5.90
CA PRO A 38 6.13 -7.11 -6.28
C PRO A 38 5.63 -6.49 -7.59
N LEU A 39 4.91 -7.21 -8.45
CA LEU A 39 4.39 -6.68 -9.71
C LEU A 39 3.19 -5.76 -9.54
N LEU A 40 2.43 -5.90 -8.46
CA LEU A 40 1.20 -5.12 -8.25
C LEU A 40 1.50 -3.61 -8.17
N LEU A 41 2.48 -3.21 -7.37
CA LEU A 41 2.80 -1.79 -7.18
C LEU A 41 3.44 -1.12 -8.42
N PRO A 42 4.37 -1.71 -9.17
CA PRO A 42 4.83 -1.16 -10.44
C PRO A 42 3.70 -0.93 -11.45
N ILE A 43 2.69 -1.81 -11.50
CA ILE A 43 1.52 -1.62 -12.35
C ILE A 43 0.72 -0.39 -11.90
N ILE A 44 0.53 -0.21 -10.59
CA ILE A 44 -0.15 0.95 -10.00
C ILE A 44 0.66 2.22 -10.27
N ILE A 45 1.99 2.19 -10.12
CA ILE A 45 2.87 3.32 -10.43
C ILE A 45 2.76 3.68 -11.91
N TRP A 46 2.77 2.70 -12.81
CA TRP A 46 2.58 2.94 -14.24
C TRP A 46 1.21 3.53 -14.54
N PHE A 47 0.16 3.01 -13.91
CA PHE A 47 -1.18 3.58 -13.99
C PHE A 47 -1.20 5.05 -13.55
N TYR A 48 -0.56 5.38 -12.42
CA TYR A 48 -0.46 6.74 -11.91
C TYR A 48 0.25 7.68 -12.91
N PHE A 49 1.38 7.25 -13.48
CA PHE A 49 2.09 8.04 -14.50
C PHE A 49 1.27 8.25 -15.77
N THR A 50 0.57 7.22 -16.22
CA THR A 50 -0.23 7.28 -17.44
C THR A 50 -1.43 8.22 -17.26
N TYR A 51 -2.07 8.13 -16.09
CA TYR A 51 -3.23 8.97 -15.77
C TYR A 51 -2.83 10.44 -15.53
N SER A 52 -1.70 10.67 -14.90
CA SER A 52 -1.18 12.01 -14.62
C SER A 52 -0.78 12.77 -15.89
N LYS A 53 -0.36 12.06 -16.96
CA LYS A 53 -0.04 12.68 -18.26
C LYS A 53 -1.25 13.15 -19.06
N GLN A 54 -2.45 12.75 -18.69
CA GLN A 54 -3.70 13.15 -19.36
C GLN A 54 -4.31 14.45 -18.80
N ASP A 55 -3.50 15.33 -18.21
CA ASP A 55 -3.86 16.65 -17.66
C ASP A 55 -4.88 16.64 -16.50
N VAL A 56 -5.24 15.47 -15.97
CA VAL A 56 -6.21 15.39 -14.89
C VAL A 56 -5.55 15.64 -13.52
N PHE A 57 -4.28 15.22 -13.35
CA PHE A 57 -3.52 15.41 -12.10
C PHE A 57 -2.04 15.61 -12.38
N ARG A 58 -1.42 16.66 -11.81
CA ARG A 58 0.03 16.78 -11.80
C ARG A 58 0.64 15.67 -10.92
N ILE A 59 1.75 15.08 -11.40
CA ILE A 59 2.51 14.10 -10.61
C ILE A 59 2.91 14.76 -9.30
N ASN A 60 2.41 14.23 -8.19
CA ASN A 60 2.79 14.70 -6.88
C ASN A 60 3.91 13.82 -6.32
N GLN A 61 5.02 14.46 -5.96
CA GLN A 61 6.21 13.76 -5.48
C GLN A 61 5.95 12.98 -4.19
N TRP A 62 5.14 13.55 -3.27
CA TRP A 62 4.81 12.88 -2.01
C TRP A 62 4.02 11.58 -2.24
N PHE A 63 3.03 11.61 -3.12
CA PHE A 63 2.24 10.43 -3.45
C PHE A 63 3.10 9.37 -4.15
N LEU A 64 3.94 9.78 -5.10
CA LEU A 64 4.86 8.88 -5.79
C LEU A 64 5.88 8.26 -4.83
N SER A 65 6.46 9.06 -3.93
CA SER A 65 7.39 8.54 -2.90
C SER A 65 6.70 7.51 -2.01
N GLY A 66 5.44 7.74 -1.63
CA GLY A 66 4.64 6.78 -0.89
C GLY A 66 4.48 5.45 -1.64
N LEU A 67 4.16 5.49 -2.95
CA LEU A 67 4.06 4.28 -3.78
C LEU A 67 5.39 3.52 -3.88
N ILE A 68 6.51 4.23 -4.05
CA ILE A 68 7.84 3.61 -4.12
C ILE A 68 8.21 2.96 -2.78
N LEU A 69 7.97 3.66 -1.68
CA LEU A 69 8.22 3.11 -0.33
C LEU A 69 7.32 1.91 -0.04
N SER A 70 6.07 1.93 -0.47
CA SER A 70 5.17 0.77 -0.36
C SER A 70 5.70 -0.42 -1.17
N PHE A 71 6.24 -0.19 -2.37
CA PHE A 71 6.87 -1.22 -3.17
C PHE A 71 8.05 -1.88 -2.43
N TRP A 72 8.94 -1.07 -1.85
CA TRP A 72 10.03 -1.60 -1.04
C TRP A 72 9.54 -2.34 0.19
N GLY A 73 8.46 -1.87 0.82
CA GLY A 73 7.81 -2.58 1.92
C GLY A 73 7.36 -3.99 1.52
N ASP A 74 6.70 -4.13 0.37
CA ASP A 74 6.29 -5.44 -0.16
C ASP A 74 7.47 -6.34 -0.48
N VAL A 75 8.54 -5.78 -1.08
CA VAL A 75 9.77 -6.52 -1.37
C VAL A 75 10.43 -7.03 -0.10
N PHE A 76 10.59 -6.19 0.92
CA PHE A 76 11.18 -6.61 2.19
C PHE A 76 10.38 -7.73 2.86
N LEU A 77 9.06 -7.66 2.83
CA LEU A 77 8.20 -8.70 3.42
C LEU A 77 8.28 -10.07 2.73
N LEU A 78 8.94 -10.17 1.57
CA LEU A 78 9.21 -11.46 0.94
C LEU A 78 10.33 -12.24 1.64
N PHE A 79 11.20 -11.53 2.38
CA PHE A 79 12.32 -12.15 3.07
C PHE A 79 11.99 -12.36 4.55
N GLY A 80 12.40 -13.50 5.13
CA GLY A 80 12.13 -13.81 6.54
C GLY A 80 12.68 -12.79 7.54
N TRP A 81 13.80 -12.10 7.21
CA TRP A 81 14.37 -11.02 8.02
C TRP A 81 13.74 -9.64 7.73
N GLY A 82 12.97 -9.55 6.66
CA GLY A 82 12.48 -8.28 6.10
C GLY A 82 11.28 -7.69 6.80
N PHE A 83 10.74 -8.30 7.85
CA PHE A 83 9.55 -7.81 8.54
C PHE A 83 9.73 -6.37 9.08
N MET A 84 10.82 -6.11 9.83
CA MET A 84 11.08 -4.79 10.41
C MET A 84 11.36 -3.71 9.36
N PRO A 85 12.26 -3.90 8.38
CA PRO A 85 12.45 -2.92 7.33
C PRO A 85 11.22 -2.74 6.44
N GLY A 86 10.42 -3.79 6.22
CA GLY A 86 9.14 -3.71 5.51
C GLY A 86 8.14 -2.83 6.24
N LEU A 87 7.96 -3.06 7.54
CA LEU A 87 7.08 -2.25 8.39
C LEU A 87 7.53 -0.78 8.41
N GLY A 88 8.84 -0.52 8.55
CA GLY A 88 9.43 0.83 8.51
C GLY A 88 9.19 1.53 7.15
N SER A 89 9.34 0.79 6.05
CA SER A 89 9.08 1.31 4.70
C SER A 89 7.61 1.69 4.51
N PHE A 90 6.67 0.86 4.98
CA PHE A 90 5.25 1.19 4.96
C PHE A 90 4.91 2.38 5.87
N LEU A 91 5.55 2.49 7.04
CA LEU A 91 5.36 3.64 7.92
C LEU A 91 5.74 4.95 7.20
N LEU A 92 6.91 4.98 6.56
CA LEU A 92 7.36 6.13 5.78
C LEU A 92 6.43 6.42 4.59
N ALA A 93 5.93 5.38 3.93
CA ALA A 93 4.94 5.52 2.85
C ALA A 93 3.67 6.21 3.35
N HIS A 94 3.14 5.82 4.51
CA HIS A 94 1.96 6.43 5.10
C HIS A 94 2.20 7.88 5.48
N ILE A 95 3.36 8.24 6.02
CA ILE A 95 3.74 9.64 6.27
C ILE A 95 3.71 10.45 4.96
N CYS A 96 4.24 9.91 3.87
CA CYS A 96 4.18 10.56 2.56
C CYS A 96 2.75 10.76 2.08
N TYR A 97 1.87 9.76 2.26
CA TYR A 97 0.45 9.88 1.91
C TYR A 97 -0.28 10.90 2.77
N ILE A 98 -0.02 10.94 4.08
CA ILE A 98 -0.59 11.94 5.00
C ILE A 98 -0.20 13.35 4.54
N VAL A 99 1.09 13.61 4.26
CA VAL A 99 1.57 14.89 3.75
C VAL A 99 0.88 15.27 2.42
N TYR A 100 0.71 14.28 1.54
CA TYR A 100 -0.02 14.49 0.28
C TYR A 100 -1.47 14.89 0.51
N PHE A 101 -2.20 14.16 1.36
CA PHE A 101 -3.62 14.42 1.61
C PHE A 101 -3.87 15.72 2.38
N ILE A 102 -2.99 16.11 3.29
CA ILE A 102 -3.06 17.42 3.97
C ILE A 102 -2.92 18.58 2.95
N LYS A 103 -2.07 18.42 1.94
CA LYS A 103 -1.89 19.45 0.88
C LYS A 103 -3.07 19.54 -0.09
N ILE A 104 -3.81 18.47 -0.28
CA ILE A 104 -5.04 18.47 -1.06
C ILE A 104 -6.18 18.87 -0.12
N LYS A 105 -6.44 20.17 0.00
CA LYS A 105 -7.59 20.69 0.76
C LYS A 105 -8.87 19.97 0.36
N LYS A 106 -9.29 18.98 1.11
CA LYS A 106 -10.58 18.30 0.93
C LYS A 106 -11.41 18.29 2.19
N LYS A 107 -12.75 18.20 1.93
CA LYS A 107 -13.86 18.19 2.88
C LYS A 107 -13.59 17.41 4.16
N ASN A 108 -14.25 17.87 5.19
CA ASN A 108 -14.35 17.35 6.56
C ASN A 108 -14.34 15.80 6.61
N VAL A 109 -13.16 15.21 6.77
CA VAL A 109 -12.97 13.76 6.91
C VAL A 109 -13.23 13.32 8.36
N TRP A 110 -13.43 14.28 9.27
CA TRP A 110 -13.60 14.05 10.70
C TRP A 110 -14.81 13.17 11.06
N SER A 111 -15.83 13.12 10.18
CA SER A 111 -17.00 12.27 10.42
C SER A 111 -16.71 10.76 10.37
N TRP A 112 -15.65 10.35 9.69
CA TRP A 112 -15.22 8.93 9.59
C TRP A 112 -14.24 8.52 10.68
N LEU A 113 -13.59 9.49 11.34
CA LEU A 113 -12.59 9.24 12.36
C LEU A 113 -13.05 8.29 13.48
N PRO A 114 -14.28 8.42 14.05
CA PRO A 114 -14.73 7.53 15.10
C PRO A 114 -14.82 6.07 14.63
N PHE A 115 -15.25 5.83 13.39
CA PHE A 115 -15.35 4.49 12.81
C PHE A 115 -13.97 3.86 12.59
N VAL A 116 -13.01 4.65 12.10
CA VAL A 116 -11.62 4.21 11.91
C VAL A 116 -10.97 3.87 13.25
N LEU A 117 -11.13 4.73 14.27
CA LEU A 117 -10.59 4.49 15.61
C LEU A 117 -11.22 3.26 16.27
N LEU A 118 -12.53 3.05 16.11
CA LEU A 118 -13.22 1.87 16.65
C LEU A 118 -12.73 0.60 15.96
N TYR A 119 -12.59 0.62 14.64
CA TYR A 119 -12.06 -0.51 13.88
C TYR A 119 -10.64 -0.86 14.28
N LEU A 120 -9.75 0.12 14.33
CA LEU A 120 -8.35 -0.08 14.73
C LEU A 120 -8.23 -0.49 16.19
N GLY A 121 -9.00 0.11 17.09
CA GLY A 121 -9.03 -0.27 18.50
C GLY A 121 -9.46 -1.71 18.70
N SER A 122 -10.50 -2.17 18.02
CA SER A 122 -10.96 -3.57 18.11
C SER A 122 -9.96 -4.54 17.49
N PHE A 123 -9.36 -4.18 16.34
CA PHE A 123 -8.32 -4.97 15.70
C PHE A 123 -7.07 -5.10 16.59
N MET A 124 -6.60 -3.98 17.14
CA MET A 124 -5.46 -3.96 18.05
C MET A 124 -5.74 -4.75 19.32
N TYR A 125 -6.93 -4.63 19.92
CA TYR A 125 -7.32 -5.41 21.08
C TYR A 125 -7.24 -6.91 20.80
N TYR A 126 -7.70 -7.35 19.64
CA TYR A 126 -7.68 -8.75 19.24
C TYR A 126 -6.26 -9.27 18.98
N ILE A 127 -5.40 -8.50 18.31
CA ILE A 127 -4.07 -8.97 17.92
C ILE A 127 -3.00 -8.78 18.99
N TYR A 128 -3.23 -7.86 19.94
CA TYR A 128 -2.24 -7.47 20.97
C TYR A 128 -1.62 -8.64 21.76
N PRO A 129 -2.39 -9.68 22.18
CA PRO A 129 -1.83 -10.82 22.91
C PRO A 129 -0.82 -11.63 22.07
N TYR A 130 -0.93 -11.60 20.75
CA TYR A 130 -0.12 -12.40 19.82
C TYR A 130 1.15 -11.69 19.34
N LEU A 131 1.33 -10.41 19.66
CA LEU A 131 2.40 -9.58 19.09
C LEU A 131 3.78 -9.80 19.73
N ASN A 132 3.88 -10.43 20.91
CA ASN A 132 5.13 -10.67 21.62
C ASN A 132 6.10 -9.46 21.60
N GLU A 133 7.29 -9.62 21.05
CA GLU A 133 8.33 -8.59 20.97
C GLU A 133 8.05 -7.47 19.96
N ILE A 134 7.16 -7.69 19.01
CA ILE A 134 6.82 -6.72 17.95
C ILE A 134 5.66 -5.77 18.31
N LYS A 135 5.23 -5.77 19.58
CA LYS A 135 4.12 -4.92 20.06
C LYS A 135 4.31 -3.45 19.74
N ILE A 136 5.48 -2.91 20.08
CA ILE A 136 5.76 -1.47 19.92
C ILE A 136 5.74 -1.05 18.45
N PRO A 137 6.48 -1.70 17.52
CA PRO A 137 6.42 -1.35 16.11
C PRO A 137 5.01 -1.43 15.50
N VAL A 138 4.24 -2.45 15.85
CA VAL A 138 2.89 -2.66 15.31
C VAL A 138 1.90 -1.62 15.84
N VAL A 139 2.01 -1.23 17.12
CA VAL A 139 1.18 -0.17 17.70
C VAL A 139 1.47 1.18 17.04
N ILE A 140 2.76 1.55 16.88
CA ILE A 140 3.17 2.79 16.19
C ILE A 140 2.61 2.80 14.76
N TYR A 141 2.74 1.68 14.05
CA TYR A 141 2.22 1.54 12.69
C TYR A 141 0.70 1.70 12.66
N GLY A 142 -0.03 1.05 13.58
CA GLY A 142 -1.48 1.17 13.69
C GLY A 142 -1.94 2.62 13.93
N ILE A 143 -1.27 3.35 14.82
CA ILE A 143 -1.56 4.78 15.09
C ILE A 143 -1.29 5.64 13.84
N THR A 144 -0.26 5.30 13.05
CA THR A 144 0.08 6.09 11.83
C THR A 144 -0.96 5.89 10.71
N ILE A 145 -1.63 4.72 10.66
CA ILE A 145 -2.68 4.44 9.67
C ILE A 145 -4.01 5.10 10.06
N ALA A 146 -4.27 5.31 11.37
CA ALA A 146 -5.50 5.91 11.87
C ALA A 146 -5.64 7.39 11.51
#